data_453e0ce047e9d46ba895981dd7e8e740
#
_entry.id   453e0ce047e9d46ba895981dd7e8e740
#
_cell.length_a   1.000
_cell.length_b   1.000
_cell.length_c   1.000
_cell.angle_alpha   90.00
_cell.angle_beta   90.00
_cell.angle_gamma   90.00
#
_symmetry.space_group_name_H-M   'P 1'
#
loop_
_entity.id
_entity.type
_entity.pdbx_description
1 polymer ?
#
loop_
_entity_poly.entity_id
_entity_poly.type
_entity_poly.pdbx_seq_one_letter_code
_entity_poly.pdbx_strand_id
1 'polypeptide(L)'
;KSLDKVKQIVSYIESHYTEPITVQSAADYMGFSESHFMKFFKQHLHTTFTSYLNGYRLTIAARLLLTEDDSILSISERTGFNNLSYFNRLFKKEYQMSPREYRNR
;
A
#
# COMPACT_ATOMS: atom_id res chain seq x y z
N LYS A 1 -10.64 -15.29 -16.17
CA LYS A 1 -9.33 -15.02 -16.75
C LYS A 1 -8.76 -13.71 -16.23
N SER A 2 -9.09 -12.58 -16.86
CA SER A 2 -8.59 -11.28 -16.35
C SER A 2 -9.07 -11.02 -14.94
N LEU A 3 -10.34 -11.34 -14.66
CA LEU A 3 -10.88 -11.17 -13.31
C LEU A 3 -10.14 -12.04 -12.29
N ASP A 4 -9.80 -13.27 -12.66
CA ASP A 4 -9.04 -14.15 -11.77
C ASP A 4 -7.65 -13.59 -11.50
N LYS A 5 -7.01 -13.03 -12.51
CA LYS A 5 -5.69 -12.41 -12.33
C LYS A 5 -5.77 -11.15 -11.47
N VAL A 6 -6.82 -10.36 -11.61
CA VAL A 6 -7.05 -9.19 -10.75
C VAL A 6 -7.22 -9.63 -9.30
N LYS A 7 -8.04 -10.64 -9.06
CA LYS A 7 -8.24 -11.17 -7.72
C LYS A 7 -6.93 -11.70 -7.14
N GLN A 8 -6.11 -12.34 -7.96
CA GLN A 8 -4.83 -12.90 -7.54
C GLN A 8 -3.89 -11.79 -7.05
N ILE A 9 -3.75 -10.70 -7.80
CA ILE A 9 -2.85 -9.62 -7.39
C ILE A 9 -3.39 -8.86 -6.18
N VAL A 10 -4.69 -8.63 -6.11
CA VAL A 10 -5.28 -7.96 -4.95
C VAL A 10 -5.07 -8.79 -3.69
N SER A 11 -5.31 -10.10 -3.75
CA SER A 11 -5.06 -10.99 -2.61
C SER A 11 -3.60 -11.00 -2.21
N TYR A 12 -2.70 -10.95 -3.18
CA TYR A 12 -1.25 -10.89 -2.92
C TYR A 12 -0.90 -9.64 -2.12
N ILE A 13 -1.44 -8.50 -2.53
CA ILE A 13 -1.21 -7.23 -1.81
C ILE A 13 -1.74 -7.33 -0.39
N GLU A 14 -2.97 -7.83 -0.22
CA GLU A 14 -3.58 -7.96 1.11
C GLU A 14 -2.78 -8.87 2.04
N SER A 15 -2.16 -9.90 1.49
CA SER A 15 -1.39 -10.86 2.29
C SER A 15 0.05 -10.43 2.55
N HIS A 16 0.61 -9.54 1.71
CA HIS A 16 2.04 -9.24 1.74
C HIS A 16 2.37 -7.76 1.90
N TYR A 17 1.37 -6.91 2.16
CA TYR A 17 1.60 -5.45 2.18
C TYR A 17 2.63 -5.02 3.24
N THR A 18 2.82 -5.80 4.29
CA THR A 18 3.80 -5.46 5.34
C THR A 18 5.23 -5.74 4.91
N GLU A 19 5.42 -6.44 3.79
CA GLU A 19 6.73 -6.84 3.26
C GLU A 19 7.19 -5.86 2.20
N PRO A 20 8.50 -5.81 1.92
CA PRO A 20 9.01 -4.89 0.88
C PRO A 20 8.75 -5.40 -0.52
N ILE A 21 7.49 -5.48 -0.91
CA ILE A 21 7.12 -5.92 -2.26
C ILE A 21 7.34 -4.81 -3.27
N THR A 22 7.72 -5.20 -4.48
CA THR A 22 8.06 -4.29 -5.57
C THR A 22 7.27 -4.67 -6.81
N VAL A 23 7.33 -3.80 -7.83
CA VAL A 23 6.76 -4.13 -9.14
C VAL A 23 7.35 -5.44 -9.64
N GLN A 24 8.68 -5.62 -9.49
CA GLN A 24 9.33 -6.85 -9.96
C GLN A 24 8.83 -8.08 -9.22
N SER A 25 8.76 -8.03 -7.88
CA SER A 25 8.32 -9.19 -7.12
C SER A 25 6.85 -9.52 -7.40
N ALA A 26 6.02 -8.51 -7.59
CA ALA A 26 4.61 -8.72 -7.93
C ALA A 26 4.45 -9.30 -9.33
N ALA A 27 5.24 -8.79 -10.29
CA ALA A 27 5.23 -9.30 -11.66
C ALA A 27 5.67 -10.77 -11.68
N ASP A 28 6.74 -11.08 -10.95
CA ASP A 28 7.25 -12.46 -10.84
C ASP A 28 6.18 -13.38 -10.27
N TYR A 29 5.50 -12.93 -9.22
CA TYR A 29 4.43 -13.70 -8.61
C TYR A 29 3.32 -14.02 -9.62
N MET A 30 2.99 -13.05 -10.47
CA MET A 30 1.93 -13.22 -11.47
C MET A 30 2.40 -13.98 -12.72
N GLY A 31 3.71 -14.21 -12.86
CA GLY A 31 4.26 -14.80 -14.07
C GLY A 31 4.29 -13.84 -15.24
N PHE A 32 4.36 -12.53 -14.97
CA PHE A 32 4.38 -11.49 -15.99
C PHE A 32 5.76 -10.83 -16.06
N SER A 33 6.08 -10.26 -17.21
CA SER A 33 7.19 -9.30 -17.28
C SER A 33 6.77 -8.03 -16.53
N GLU A 34 7.73 -7.20 -16.12
CA GLU A 34 7.39 -5.95 -15.44
C GLU A 34 6.53 -5.04 -16.31
N SER A 35 6.89 -4.91 -17.61
CA SER A 35 6.10 -4.09 -18.54
C SER A 35 4.67 -4.57 -18.66
N HIS A 36 4.48 -5.87 -18.81
CA HIS A 36 3.15 -6.46 -18.91
C HIS A 36 2.37 -6.24 -17.62
N PHE A 37 3.04 -6.46 -16.48
CA PHE A 37 2.40 -6.28 -15.18
C PHE A 37 1.92 -4.85 -14.97
N MET A 38 2.78 -3.87 -15.26
CA MET A 38 2.42 -2.47 -15.07
C MET A 38 1.23 -2.06 -15.94
N LYS A 39 1.22 -2.49 -17.19
CA LYS A 39 0.10 -2.20 -18.10
C LYS A 39 -1.17 -2.89 -17.64
N PHE A 40 -1.07 -4.16 -17.27
CA PHE A 40 -2.21 -4.94 -16.79
C PHE A 40 -2.81 -4.28 -15.55
N PHE A 41 -1.97 -3.92 -14.58
CA PHE A 41 -2.44 -3.32 -13.34
C PHE A 41 -3.17 -2.00 -13.60
N LYS A 42 -2.54 -1.11 -14.36
CA LYS A 42 -3.13 0.19 -14.67
C LYS A 42 -4.45 0.05 -15.43
N GLN A 43 -4.49 -0.88 -16.37
CA GLN A 43 -5.68 -1.11 -17.18
C GLN A 43 -6.86 -1.57 -16.34
N HIS A 44 -6.64 -2.46 -15.38
CA HIS A 44 -7.73 -3.08 -14.62
C HIS A 44 -8.04 -2.37 -13.31
N LEU A 45 -7.05 -1.76 -12.67
CA LEU A 45 -7.24 -1.09 -11.37
C LEU A 45 -7.26 0.43 -11.49
N HIS A 46 -6.96 0.99 -12.67
CA HIS A 46 -7.02 2.42 -12.97
C HIS A 46 -6.06 3.25 -12.13
N THR A 47 -5.02 2.62 -11.62
CA THR A 47 -3.95 3.28 -10.87
C THR A 47 -2.70 2.43 -10.97
N THR A 48 -1.55 2.98 -10.58
CA THR A 48 -0.31 2.20 -10.60
C THR A 48 -0.27 1.24 -9.41
N PHE A 49 0.53 0.18 -9.54
CA PHE A 49 0.73 -0.77 -8.45
C PHE A 49 1.25 -0.06 -7.19
N THR A 50 2.26 0.81 -7.34
CA THR A 50 2.84 1.54 -6.21
C THR A 50 1.81 2.42 -5.52
N SER A 51 0.99 3.15 -6.28
CA SER A 51 -0.06 3.99 -5.69
C SER A 51 -1.10 3.15 -4.95
N TYR A 52 -1.50 2.03 -5.54
CA TYR A 52 -2.46 1.14 -4.91
C TYR A 52 -1.91 0.58 -3.59
N LEU A 53 -0.68 0.07 -3.63
CA LEU A 53 -0.03 -0.50 -2.46
C LEU A 53 0.09 0.54 -1.34
N ASN A 54 0.57 1.74 -1.68
CA ASN A 54 0.69 2.82 -0.71
C ASN A 54 -0.67 3.19 -0.13
N GLY A 55 -1.70 3.28 -0.96
CA GLY A 55 -3.05 3.59 -0.51
C GLY A 55 -3.59 2.54 0.45
N TYR A 56 -3.35 1.27 0.14
CA TYR A 56 -3.77 0.17 1.01
C TYR A 56 -3.06 0.26 2.37
N ARG A 57 -1.73 0.45 2.35
CA ARG A 57 -0.95 0.61 3.58
C ARG A 57 -1.44 1.79 4.42
N LEU A 58 -1.72 2.91 3.78
CA LEU A 58 -2.21 4.11 4.49
C LEU A 58 -3.58 3.87 5.11
N THR A 59 -4.46 3.15 4.43
CA THR A 59 -5.78 2.82 4.97
C THR A 59 -5.67 2.01 6.25
N ILE A 60 -4.78 1.01 6.25
CA ILE A 60 -4.55 0.20 7.46
C ILE A 60 -3.93 1.06 8.56
N ALA A 61 -2.93 1.89 8.21
CA ALA A 61 -2.27 2.76 9.18
C ALA A 61 -3.28 3.73 9.82
N ALA A 62 -4.16 4.32 9.01
CA ALA A 62 -5.19 5.24 9.53
C ALA A 62 -6.08 4.56 10.55
N ARG A 63 -6.48 3.31 10.28
CA ARG A 63 -7.27 2.54 11.24
C ARG A 63 -6.52 2.30 12.54
N LEU A 64 -5.23 1.91 12.44
CA LEU A 64 -4.41 1.65 13.63
C LEU A 64 -4.18 2.91 14.46
N LEU A 65 -4.03 4.06 13.81
CA LEU A 65 -3.88 5.34 14.53
C LEU A 65 -5.08 5.62 15.43
N LEU A 66 -6.26 5.21 15.03
CA LEU A 66 -7.49 5.46 15.79
C LEU A 66 -7.79 4.37 16.82
N THR A 67 -7.26 3.16 16.63
CA THR A 67 -7.65 2.02 17.47
C THR A 67 -6.54 1.53 18.39
N GLU A 68 -5.30 1.99 18.21
CA GLU A 68 -4.16 1.53 19.01
C GLU A 68 -3.36 2.71 19.53
N ASP A 69 -2.59 2.45 20.59
CA ASP A 69 -1.75 3.49 21.20
C ASP A 69 -0.30 3.44 20.75
N ASP A 70 0.04 2.56 19.82
CA ASP A 70 1.40 2.47 19.27
C ASP A 70 1.87 3.80 18.70
N SER A 71 3.17 4.01 18.73
CA SER A 71 3.76 5.22 18.17
C SER A 71 3.52 5.30 16.67
N ILE A 72 3.56 6.51 16.14
CA ILE A 72 3.41 6.74 14.70
C ILE A 72 4.50 6.00 13.93
N LEU A 73 5.74 6.00 14.47
CA LEU A 73 6.84 5.25 13.85
C LEU A 73 6.52 3.75 13.78
N SER A 74 6.07 3.18 14.90
CA SER A 74 5.73 1.76 14.95
C SER A 74 4.64 1.42 13.95
N ILE A 75 3.58 2.23 13.89
CA ILE A 75 2.48 1.99 12.96
C ILE A 75 2.96 2.08 11.51
N SER A 76 3.82 3.06 11.19
CA SER A 76 4.35 3.17 9.84
C SER A 76 5.13 1.92 9.45
N GLU A 77 5.96 1.40 10.35
CA GLU A 77 6.76 0.19 10.10
C GLU A 77 5.88 -1.05 9.97
N ARG A 78 4.93 -1.21 10.87
CA ARG A 78 4.00 -2.35 10.88
C ARG A 78 3.14 -2.42 9.62
N THR A 79 2.93 -1.30 8.96
CA THR A 79 2.11 -1.25 7.76
C THR A 79 2.95 -1.26 6.48
N GLY A 80 4.26 -1.50 6.60
CA GLY A 80 5.11 -1.74 5.45
C GLY A 80 5.91 -0.55 4.97
N PHE A 81 5.85 0.58 5.67
CA PHE A 81 6.66 1.74 5.31
C PHE A 81 8.01 1.64 6.00
N ASN A 82 9.08 1.78 5.25
CA ASN A 82 10.43 1.71 5.80
C ASN A 82 11.08 3.10 5.94
N ASN A 83 10.31 4.17 5.73
CA ASN A 83 10.80 5.54 5.81
C ASN A 83 9.69 6.41 6.39
N LEU A 84 9.93 6.92 7.60
CA LEU A 84 8.91 7.70 8.30
C LEU A 84 8.58 9.00 7.58
N SER A 85 9.59 9.68 7.02
CA SER A 85 9.35 10.93 6.29
C SER A 85 8.46 10.70 5.07
N TYR A 86 8.69 9.62 4.35
CA TYR A 86 7.87 9.25 3.20
C TYR A 86 6.44 8.94 3.64
N PHE A 87 6.30 8.17 4.72
CA PHE A 87 4.99 7.86 5.28
C PHE A 87 4.22 9.13 5.64
N ASN A 88 4.87 10.03 6.38
CA ASN A 88 4.23 11.27 6.81
C ASN A 88 3.77 12.10 5.61
N ARG A 89 4.60 12.20 4.58
CA ARG A 89 4.26 12.97 3.38
C ARG A 89 3.05 12.38 2.65
N LEU A 90 3.06 11.07 2.45
CA LEU A 90 1.94 10.39 1.78
C LEU A 90 0.67 10.46 2.60
N PHE A 91 0.78 10.29 3.92
CA PHE A 91 -0.38 10.36 4.81
C PHE A 91 -1.03 11.75 4.75
N LYS A 92 -0.22 12.79 4.84
CA LYS A 92 -0.75 14.15 4.81
C LYS A 92 -1.40 14.46 3.47
N LYS A 93 -0.83 13.97 2.38
CA LYS A 93 -1.40 14.14 1.05
C LYS A 93 -2.78 13.47 0.95
N GLU A 94 -2.89 12.26 1.47
CA GLU A 94 -4.12 11.48 1.37
C GLU A 94 -5.21 11.98 2.31
N TYR A 95 -4.86 12.28 3.56
CA TYR A 95 -5.84 12.60 4.61
C TYR A 95 -5.91 14.09 4.94
N GLN A 96 -5.09 14.93 4.30
CA GLN A 96 -5.08 16.38 4.47
C GLN A 96 -4.71 16.81 5.89
N MET A 97 -4.05 15.94 6.64
CA MET A 97 -3.53 16.23 7.98
C MET A 97 -2.44 15.23 8.32
N SER A 98 -1.60 15.56 9.30
CA SER A 98 -0.54 14.67 9.73
C SER A 98 -1.12 13.45 10.46
N PRO A 99 -0.35 12.35 10.59
CA PRO A 99 -0.80 11.20 11.39
C PRO A 99 -1.16 11.58 12.82
N ARG A 100 -0.37 12.48 13.43
CA ARG A 100 -0.65 12.94 14.81
C ARG A 100 -1.98 13.67 14.87
N GLU A 101 -2.21 14.59 13.95
CA GLU A 101 -3.49 15.33 13.89
C GLU A 101 -4.65 14.39 13.67
N TYR A 102 -4.46 13.41 12.80
CA TYR A 102 -5.50 12.44 12.50
C TYR A 102 -5.86 11.62 13.74
N ARG A 103 -4.85 11.19 14.50
CA ARG A 103 -5.06 10.43 15.74
C ARG A 103 -5.82 11.26 16.78
N ASN A 104 -5.56 12.53 16.84
CA ASN A 104 -6.10 13.42 17.89
C ASN A 104 -7.38 14.14 17.51
N ARG A 105 -7.89 13.89 16.31
CA ARG A 105 -9.10 14.58 15.88
C ARG A 105 -10.36 14.06 16.55
#